data_0e6ae53a4669d282f88385e3b5a7e990
#
_entry.id   0e6ae53a4669d282f88385e3b5a7e990
#
_cell.length_a   1.000
_cell.length_b   1.000
_cell.length_c   1.000
_cell.angle_alpha   90.00
_cell.angle_beta   90.00
_cell.angle_gamma   90.00
#
_symmetry.space_group_name_H-M   'P 1'
#
loop_
_entity.id
_entity.type
_entity.pdbx_description
1 polymer ?
#
loop_
_entity_poly.entity_id
_entity_poly.type
_entity_poly.pdbx_seq_one_letter_code
_entity_poly.pdbx_strand_id
1 'polypeptide(L)'
;AFVEPDEKKLRKQSDIAQYSVLAAGPFANILLAVLALGLLSLVFMPLQMGMVEPTGFTFDSYVDESLPFEKAGIIPGTLITGLDGEPTLMFEEFAADLFCTSPGDKVVVNTEDKDYPIVLASSPDVEGKSFLGIQEISNEDQLKEKYTLGVWPSVHSVLVWITGLLRWLFLLSLGIGLFNLLPLPI
;
A
#
# COMPACT_ATOMS: atom_id res chain seq x y z
N ALA A 1 -1.94 -28.06 -17.15
CA ALA A 1 -2.16 -29.49 -17.21
C ALA A 1 -2.07 -30.02 -15.77
N PHE A 2 -3.15 -30.54 -15.24
CA PHE A 2 -3.11 -31.32 -13.98
C PHE A 2 -2.49 -32.67 -14.32
N VAL A 3 -1.34 -32.97 -13.75
CA VAL A 3 -0.76 -34.31 -13.79
C VAL A 3 -1.10 -34.96 -12.47
N GLU A 4 -2.06 -35.85 -12.51
CA GLU A 4 -2.42 -36.67 -11.35
C GLU A 4 -1.44 -37.82 -11.26
N PRO A 5 -0.65 -37.98 -10.21
CA PRO A 5 0.27 -39.07 -10.08
C PRO A 5 -0.49 -40.38 -9.90
N ASP A 6 0.00 -41.47 -10.54
CA ASP A 6 -0.53 -42.81 -10.35
C ASP A 6 -0.29 -43.25 -8.89
N GLU A 7 -1.33 -43.17 -8.07
CA GLU A 7 -1.25 -43.48 -6.64
C GLU A 7 -0.70 -44.90 -6.35
N LYS A 8 -1.03 -45.88 -7.19
CA LYS A 8 -0.56 -47.26 -7.00
C LYS A 8 0.94 -47.36 -7.22
N LYS A 9 1.49 -46.56 -8.15
CA LYS A 9 2.93 -46.54 -8.40
C LYS A 9 3.65 -45.67 -7.35
N LEU A 10 3.04 -44.56 -6.92
CA LEU A 10 3.60 -43.67 -5.93
C LEU A 10 3.74 -44.35 -4.56
N ARG A 11 2.74 -45.11 -4.11
CA ARG A 11 2.77 -45.88 -2.84
C ARG A 11 3.85 -46.97 -2.78
N LYS A 12 4.38 -47.38 -3.93
CA LYS A 12 5.48 -48.36 -4.02
C LYS A 12 6.88 -47.72 -3.98
N GLN A 13 6.95 -46.40 -4.02
CA GLN A 13 8.21 -45.66 -3.97
C GLN A 13 8.65 -45.40 -2.53
N SER A 14 9.89 -45.00 -2.35
CA SER A 14 10.39 -44.57 -1.05
C SER A 14 9.64 -43.34 -0.53
N ASP A 15 9.55 -43.15 0.77
CA ASP A 15 8.88 -42.04 1.42
C ASP A 15 9.41 -40.69 0.88
N ILE A 16 10.71 -40.57 0.66
CA ILE A 16 11.35 -39.37 0.08
C ILE A 16 10.78 -39.07 -1.31
N ALA A 17 10.60 -40.08 -2.15
CA ALA A 17 10.04 -39.91 -3.50
C ALA A 17 8.57 -39.48 -3.43
N GLN A 18 7.78 -40.07 -2.51
CA GLN A 18 6.39 -39.71 -2.28
C GLN A 18 6.26 -38.25 -1.83
N TYR A 19 7.01 -37.82 -0.79
CA TYR A 19 7.04 -36.45 -0.32
C TYR A 19 7.50 -35.45 -1.37
N SER A 20 8.52 -35.82 -2.16
CA SER A 20 9.03 -34.95 -3.23
C SER A 20 7.97 -34.65 -4.29
N VAL A 21 7.21 -35.68 -4.72
CA VAL A 21 6.13 -35.49 -5.71
C VAL A 21 4.99 -34.62 -5.12
N LEU A 22 4.58 -34.88 -3.88
CA LEU A 22 3.50 -34.13 -3.22
C LEU A 22 3.91 -32.68 -2.92
N ALA A 23 5.15 -32.45 -2.55
CA ALA A 23 5.64 -31.11 -2.22
C ALA A 23 6.04 -30.28 -3.45
N ALA A 24 6.25 -30.88 -4.61
CA ALA A 24 6.75 -30.18 -5.80
C ALA A 24 5.84 -29.02 -6.25
N GLY A 25 4.53 -29.21 -6.23
CA GLY A 25 3.55 -28.17 -6.58
C GLY A 25 3.57 -26.98 -5.61
N PRO A 26 3.37 -27.18 -4.31
CA PRO A 26 3.51 -26.14 -3.30
C PRO A 26 4.85 -25.42 -3.34
N PHE A 27 5.94 -26.17 -3.47
CA PHE A 27 7.29 -25.62 -3.55
C PHE A 27 7.49 -24.73 -4.77
N ALA A 28 7.00 -25.15 -5.95
CA ALA A 28 7.06 -24.36 -7.18
C ALA A 28 6.29 -23.03 -7.03
N ASN A 29 5.13 -23.05 -6.38
CA ASN A 29 4.35 -21.84 -6.11
C ASN A 29 5.06 -20.90 -5.14
N ILE A 30 5.67 -21.41 -4.07
CA ILE A 30 6.46 -20.60 -3.16
C ILE A 30 7.67 -19.98 -3.87
N LEU A 31 8.38 -20.77 -4.70
CA LEU A 31 9.51 -20.26 -5.48
C LEU A 31 9.07 -19.15 -6.44
N LEU A 32 7.94 -19.33 -7.13
CA LEU A 32 7.35 -18.31 -8.00
C LEU A 32 6.97 -17.04 -7.22
N ALA A 33 6.41 -17.19 -6.03
CA ALA A 33 6.11 -16.05 -5.15
C ALA A 33 7.37 -15.28 -4.76
N VAL A 34 8.43 -15.95 -4.34
CA VAL A 34 9.72 -15.34 -4.00
C VAL A 34 10.31 -14.60 -5.20
N LEU A 35 10.25 -15.20 -6.38
CA LEU A 35 10.74 -14.58 -7.62
C LEU A 35 9.93 -13.34 -7.99
N ALA A 36 8.59 -13.43 -7.92
CA ALA A 36 7.71 -12.29 -8.16
C ALA A 36 7.96 -11.15 -7.17
N LEU A 37 8.12 -11.45 -5.88
CA LEU A 37 8.48 -10.48 -4.84
C LEU A 37 9.84 -9.83 -5.10
N GLY A 38 10.84 -10.61 -5.50
CA GLY A 38 12.17 -10.10 -5.83
C GLY A 38 12.13 -9.13 -7.01
N LEU A 39 11.45 -9.49 -8.09
CA LEU A 39 11.26 -8.60 -9.25
C LEU A 39 10.48 -7.33 -8.86
N LEU A 40 9.40 -7.49 -8.10
CA LEU A 40 8.59 -6.37 -7.61
C LEU A 40 9.43 -5.38 -6.81
N SER A 41 10.12 -5.87 -5.76
CA SER A 41 10.81 -5.03 -4.77
C SER A 41 12.12 -4.44 -5.29
N LEU A 42 12.88 -5.20 -6.10
CA LEU A 42 14.24 -4.79 -6.50
C LEU A 42 14.28 -4.12 -7.86
N VAL A 43 13.24 -4.28 -8.69
CA VAL A 43 13.25 -3.76 -10.06
C VAL A 43 12.08 -2.82 -10.31
N PHE A 44 10.86 -3.32 -10.25
CA PHE A 44 9.70 -2.56 -10.74
C PHE A 44 9.25 -1.44 -9.81
N MET A 45 9.21 -1.64 -8.48
CA MET A 45 8.88 -0.57 -7.54
C MET A 45 9.91 0.57 -7.56
N PRO A 46 11.23 0.33 -7.49
CA PRO A 46 12.21 1.40 -7.58
C PRO A 46 12.15 2.17 -8.91
N LEU A 47 11.90 1.48 -10.04
CA LEU A 47 11.73 2.15 -11.33
C LEU A 47 10.50 3.05 -11.35
N GLN A 48 9.36 2.57 -10.85
CA GLN A 48 8.12 3.34 -10.77
C GLN A 48 8.28 4.56 -9.85
N MET A 49 8.76 4.35 -8.61
CA MET A 49 9.00 5.42 -7.63
C MET A 49 10.02 6.45 -8.13
N GLY A 50 10.99 6.03 -8.93
CA GLY A 50 11.97 6.95 -9.54
C GLY A 50 11.37 7.92 -10.54
N MET A 51 10.17 7.62 -11.09
CA MET A 51 9.49 8.43 -12.09
C MET A 51 8.51 9.44 -11.50
N VAL A 52 8.09 9.25 -10.25
CA VAL A 52 7.12 10.11 -9.57
C VAL A 52 7.75 10.92 -8.45
N GLU A 53 7.03 11.94 -8.02
CA GLU A 53 7.33 12.74 -6.83
C GLU A 53 6.04 12.96 -6.04
N PRO A 54 6.09 12.95 -4.70
CA PRO A 54 4.90 13.17 -3.89
C PRO A 54 4.40 14.61 -4.05
N THR A 55 3.08 14.77 -4.05
CA THR A 55 2.42 16.09 -4.16
C THR A 55 1.61 16.45 -2.93
N GLY A 56 1.25 15.47 -2.14
CA GLY A 56 0.41 15.64 -0.97
C GLY A 56 -0.33 14.34 -0.66
N PHE A 57 -1.38 14.46 0.14
CA PHE A 57 -2.28 13.35 0.42
C PHE A 57 -3.73 13.82 0.39
N THR A 58 -4.63 12.90 0.11
CA THR A 58 -6.09 13.09 0.16
C THR A 58 -6.71 12.20 1.22
N PHE A 59 -7.97 12.43 1.53
CA PHE A 59 -8.79 11.55 2.37
C PHE A 59 -10.17 11.40 1.75
N ASP A 60 -10.82 10.25 1.95
CA ASP A 60 -12.10 9.96 1.29
C ASP A 60 -13.31 10.15 2.20
N SER A 61 -13.12 10.11 3.53
CA SER A 61 -14.24 10.27 4.46
C SER A 61 -13.82 10.84 5.82
N TYR A 62 -14.81 11.39 6.55
CA TYR A 62 -14.64 11.76 7.94
C TYR A 62 -14.96 10.58 8.86
N VAL A 63 -14.31 10.56 10.03
CA VAL A 63 -14.63 9.60 11.09
C VAL A 63 -15.95 9.98 11.78
N ASP A 64 -16.18 11.30 12.00
CA ASP A 64 -17.37 11.86 12.62
C ASP A 64 -17.56 13.30 12.13
N GLU A 65 -18.83 13.73 11.97
CA GLU A 65 -19.24 15.04 11.48
C GLU A 65 -18.91 16.22 12.43
N SER A 66 -18.38 15.98 13.61
CA SER A 66 -18.04 17.03 14.58
C SER A 66 -16.55 17.32 14.72
N LEU A 67 -15.71 16.75 13.86
CA LEU A 67 -14.26 16.77 13.98
C LEU A 67 -13.59 17.91 13.19
N PRO A 68 -12.32 18.20 13.43
CA PRO A 68 -11.66 19.43 12.96
C PRO A 68 -11.73 19.68 11.47
N PHE A 69 -11.52 18.66 10.64
CA PHE A 69 -11.49 18.82 9.18
C PHE A 69 -12.86 19.17 8.61
N GLU A 70 -13.92 18.53 9.09
CA GLU A 70 -15.27 18.86 8.67
C GLU A 70 -15.69 20.25 9.14
N LYS A 71 -15.42 20.59 10.41
CA LYS A 71 -15.71 21.94 10.96
C LYS A 71 -14.99 23.05 10.19
N ALA A 72 -13.79 22.79 9.68
CA ALA A 72 -13.05 23.73 8.87
C ALA A 72 -13.56 23.80 7.42
N GLY A 73 -14.41 22.88 7.00
CA GLY A 73 -14.92 22.78 5.62
C GLY A 73 -13.90 22.25 4.63
N ILE A 74 -12.95 21.42 5.08
CA ILE A 74 -12.01 20.70 4.22
C ILE A 74 -12.72 19.45 3.72
N ILE A 75 -13.16 19.44 2.49
CA ILE A 75 -13.97 18.35 1.92
C ILE A 75 -13.13 17.14 1.53
N PRO A 76 -13.69 15.91 1.55
CA PRO A 76 -13.04 14.71 1.01
C PRO A 76 -12.55 14.94 -0.41
N GLY A 77 -11.38 14.38 -0.74
CA GLY A 77 -10.68 14.57 -2.01
C GLY A 77 -9.85 15.86 -2.10
N THR A 78 -9.84 16.72 -1.06
CA THR A 78 -8.94 17.89 -1.02
C THR A 78 -7.48 17.44 -0.90
N LEU A 79 -6.60 17.93 -1.78
CA LEU A 79 -5.17 17.68 -1.71
C LEU A 79 -4.53 18.51 -0.60
N ILE A 80 -4.00 17.84 0.41
CA ILE A 80 -3.29 18.45 1.54
C ILE A 80 -1.80 18.42 1.22
N THR A 81 -1.15 19.57 1.34
CA THR A 81 0.23 19.79 0.89
C THR A 81 1.17 20.21 2.01
N GLY A 82 0.66 20.50 3.21
CA GLY A 82 1.53 20.91 4.31
C GLY A 82 0.80 21.21 5.62
N LEU A 83 1.60 21.52 6.64
CA LEU A 83 1.17 21.90 7.97
C LEU A 83 1.95 23.15 8.42
N ASP A 84 1.26 24.17 8.92
CA ASP A 84 1.83 25.43 9.45
C ASP A 84 2.82 26.13 8.48
N GLY A 85 2.62 25.95 7.16
CA GLY A 85 3.45 26.53 6.12
C GLY A 85 4.67 25.69 5.73
N GLU A 86 4.91 24.57 6.42
CA GLU A 86 5.94 23.61 6.04
C GLU A 86 5.35 22.56 5.10
N PRO A 87 5.99 22.28 3.95
CA PRO A 87 5.53 21.23 3.04
C PRO A 87 5.65 19.85 3.68
N THR A 88 4.53 19.14 3.79
CA THR A 88 4.47 17.74 4.22
C THR A 88 3.71 16.97 3.15
N LEU A 89 4.45 16.48 2.16
CA LEU A 89 3.89 15.92 0.93
C LEU A 89 3.46 14.45 1.07
N MET A 90 3.73 13.85 2.21
CA MET A 90 3.28 12.48 2.54
C MET A 90 2.54 12.50 3.87
N PHE A 91 1.49 11.70 3.99
CA PHE A 91 0.72 11.62 5.23
C PHE A 91 1.55 11.19 6.43
N GLU A 92 2.54 10.34 6.25
CA GLU A 92 3.43 9.88 7.31
C GLU A 92 4.26 11.01 7.92
N GLU A 93 4.72 11.97 7.09
CA GLU A 93 5.43 13.18 7.55
C GLU A 93 4.47 14.10 8.30
N PHE A 94 3.31 14.35 7.72
CA PHE A 94 2.25 15.14 8.32
C PHE A 94 1.80 14.57 9.68
N ALA A 95 1.63 13.25 9.77
CA ALA A 95 1.27 12.58 11.01
C ALA A 95 2.39 12.65 12.06
N ALA A 96 3.66 12.62 11.64
CA ALA A 96 4.80 12.79 12.55
C ALA A 96 4.84 14.18 13.16
N ASP A 97 4.56 15.23 12.38
CA ASP A 97 4.48 16.59 12.86
C ASP A 97 3.29 16.78 13.82
N LEU A 98 2.14 16.22 13.48
CA LEU A 98 0.97 16.18 14.36
C LEU A 98 1.24 15.44 15.68
N PHE A 99 2.12 14.45 15.68
CA PHE A 99 2.46 13.71 16.90
C PHE A 99 3.14 14.59 17.96
N CYS A 100 3.73 15.71 17.53
CA CYS A 100 4.36 16.71 18.41
C CYS A 100 3.37 17.75 18.92
N THR A 101 2.10 17.71 18.49
CA THR A 101 1.05 18.66 18.94
C THR A 101 0.17 18.07 20.05
N SER A 102 -0.61 18.92 20.68
CA SER A 102 -1.57 18.55 21.75
C SER A 102 -3.03 18.87 21.32
N PRO A 103 -4.00 18.12 21.84
CA PRO A 103 -5.41 18.48 21.65
C PRO A 103 -5.69 19.94 22.09
N GLY A 104 -6.38 20.68 21.24
CA GLY A 104 -6.67 22.11 21.44
C GLY A 104 -5.66 23.05 20.80
N ASP A 105 -4.52 22.57 20.31
CA ASP A 105 -3.58 23.38 19.55
C ASP A 105 -4.21 23.86 18.23
N LYS A 106 -3.80 25.06 17.82
CA LYS A 106 -4.20 25.65 16.55
C LYS A 106 -3.10 25.42 15.53
N VAL A 107 -3.44 24.80 14.43
CA VAL A 107 -2.54 24.55 13.32
C VAL A 107 -3.19 25.02 12.01
N VAL A 108 -2.39 25.26 11.00
CA VAL A 108 -2.84 25.63 9.66
C VAL A 108 -2.60 24.47 8.71
N VAL A 109 -3.66 23.88 8.21
CA VAL A 109 -3.56 22.85 7.15
C VAL A 109 -3.44 23.56 5.81
N ASN A 110 -2.34 23.35 5.12
CA ASN A 110 -2.10 23.89 3.80
C ASN A 110 -2.66 22.93 2.73
N THR A 111 -3.37 23.47 1.75
CA THR A 111 -3.90 22.73 0.60
C THR A 111 -3.47 23.41 -0.70
N GLU A 112 -3.77 22.80 -1.84
CA GLU A 112 -3.47 23.40 -3.14
C GLU A 112 -4.19 24.73 -3.35
N ASP A 113 -5.44 24.85 -2.85
CA ASP A 113 -6.30 26.01 -3.09
C ASP A 113 -6.16 27.11 -2.02
N LYS A 114 -6.08 26.74 -0.75
CA LYS A 114 -6.04 27.70 0.38
C LYS A 114 -5.59 27.04 1.69
N ASP A 115 -5.34 27.87 2.68
CA ASP A 115 -4.98 27.48 4.03
C ASP A 115 -6.20 27.41 4.94
N TYR A 116 -6.24 26.39 5.79
CA TYR A 116 -7.34 26.18 6.74
C TYR A 116 -6.80 26.18 8.17
N PRO A 117 -7.10 27.23 8.96
CA PRO A 117 -6.83 27.21 10.39
C PRO A 117 -7.78 26.24 11.08
N ILE A 118 -7.26 25.27 11.78
CA ILE A 118 -8.03 24.28 12.54
C ILE A 118 -7.60 24.24 14.00
N VAL A 119 -8.51 23.75 14.85
CA VAL A 119 -8.21 23.40 16.24
C VAL A 119 -8.26 21.90 16.39
N LEU A 120 -7.16 21.31 16.81
CA LEU A 120 -7.03 19.85 16.90
C LEU A 120 -7.94 19.27 17.97
N ALA A 121 -8.61 18.16 17.67
CA ALA A 121 -9.41 17.40 18.64
C ALA A 121 -8.53 16.43 19.44
N SER A 122 -9.08 15.88 20.52
CA SER A 122 -8.48 14.75 21.22
C SER A 122 -8.80 13.47 20.48
N SER A 123 -7.79 12.58 20.36
CA SER A 123 -7.98 11.24 19.79
C SER A 123 -8.94 10.43 20.69
N PRO A 124 -9.92 9.71 20.12
CA PRO A 124 -10.76 8.80 20.88
C PRO A 124 -10.02 7.54 21.36
N ASP A 125 -8.96 7.15 20.64
CA ASP A 125 -8.26 5.88 20.87
C ASP A 125 -7.00 6.06 21.72
N VAL A 126 -6.38 7.24 21.70
CA VAL A 126 -5.09 7.49 22.38
C VAL A 126 -5.16 8.79 23.17
N GLU A 127 -5.17 8.68 24.49
CA GLU A 127 -5.23 9.82 25.40
C GLU A 127 -4.05 10.78 25.18
N GLY A 128 -4.34 12.08 25.12
CA GLY A 128 -3.34 13.13 24.94
C GLY A 128 -2.77 13.28 23.53
N LYS A 129 -3.32 12.58 22.55
CA LYS A 129 -2.91 12.73 21.14
C LYS A 129 -3.91 13.55 20.35
N SER A 130 -3.37 14.34 19.43
CA SER A 130 -4.13 15.16 18.49
C SER A 130 -4.82 14.29 17.44
N PHE A 131 -5.99 14.74 16.97
CA PHE A 131 -6.81 14.03 16.02
C PHE A 131 -7.48 14.98 15.01
N LEU A 132 -7.48 14.60 13.74
CA LEU A 132 -8.05 15.38 12.64
C LEU A 132 -9.48 14.97 12.30
N GLY A 133 -9.80 13.71 12.50
CA GLY A 133 -11.11 13.14 12.19
C GLY A 133 -11.29 12.71 10.76
N ILE A 134 -10.22 12.31 10.09
CA ILE A 134 -10.22 11.80 8.71
C ILE A 134 -9.84 10.32 8.65
N GLN A 135 -10.27 9.66 7.60
CA GLN A 135 -9.96 8.24 7.32
C GLN A 135 -9.86 7.99 5.82
N GLU A 136 -9.40 6.78 5.45
CA GLU A 136 -9.21 6.38 4.05
C GLU A 136 -8.25 7.34 3.34
N ILE A 137 -7.03 7.46 3.90
CA ILE A 137 -6.02 8.41 3.45
C ILE A 137 -5.18 7.77 2.33
N SER A 138 -4.94 8.55 1.28
CA SER A 138 -4.11 8.15 0.13
C SER A 138 -3.05 9.22 -0.13
N ASN A 139 -1.79 8.79 -0.20
CA ASN A 139 -0.71 9.66 -0.69
C ASN A 139 -0.86 9.83 -2.21
N GLU A 140 -0.71 11.06 -2.67
CA GLU A 140 -0.82 11.44 -4.07
C GLU A 140 0.55 11.76 -4.65
N ASP A 141 0.79 11.26 -5.86
CA ASP A 141 2.03 11.49 -6.58
C ASP A 141 1.77 11.97 -8.01
N GLN A 142 2.70 12.73 -8.55
CA GLN A 142 2.71 13.13 -9.96
C GLN A 142 3.99 12.66 -10.64
N LEU A 143 3.94 12.56 -11.98
CA LEU A 143 5.15 12.32 -12.76
C LEU A 143 6.09 13.50 -12.66
N LYS A 144 7.37 13.23 -12.38
CA LYS A 144 8.42 14.25 -12.46
C LYS A 144 8.43 14.89 -13.85
N GLU A 145 8.69 16.18 -13.92
CA GLU A 145 8.64 16.99 -15.15
C GLU A 145 9.31 16.31 -16.35
N LYS A 146 10.48 15.71 -16.15
CA LYS A 146 11.23 15.00 -17.21
C LYS A 146 10.51 13.77 -17.80
N TYR A 147 9.47 13.27 -17.14
CA TYR A 147 8.69 12.11 -17.56
C TYR A 147 7.24 12.45 -17.98
N THR A 148 6.90 13.72 -18.04
CA THR A 148 5.55 14.17 -18.43
C THR A 148 5.33 14.19 -19.95
N LEU A 149 6.39 14.17 -20.76
CA LEU A 149 6.32 14.30 -22.21
C LEU A 149 6.74 13.02 -22.95
N GLY A 150 6.29 12.91 -24.20
CA GLY A 150 6.67 11.84 -25.12
C GLY A 150 6.08 10.48 -24.72
N VAL A 151 6.91 9.45 -24.70
CA VAL A 151 6.49 8.05 -24.39
C VAL A 151 6.44 7.74 -22.91
N TRP A 152 7.00 8.59 -22.06
CA TRP A 152 7.21 8.31 -20.65
C TRP A 152 5.92 8.11 -19.83
N PRO A 153 4.82 8.87 -20.04
CA PRO A 153 3.55 8.58 -19.37
C PRO A 153 3.03 7.19 -19.67
N SER A 154 3.16 6.72 -20.92
CA SER A 154 2.79 5.35 -21.30
C SER A 154 3.71 4.31 -20.66
N VAL A 155 5.02 4.58 -20.58
CA VAL A 155 5.99 3.71 -19.89
C VAL A 155 5.62 3.59 -18.41
N HIS A 156 5.33 4.71 -17.74
CA HIS A 156 4.88 4.70 -16.35
C HIS A 156 3.60 3.86 -16.17
N SER A 157 2.58 4.06 -17.01
CA SER A 157 1.35 3.27 -16.96
C SER A 157 1.59 1.76 -17.10
N VAL A 158 2.50 1.37 -18.00
CA VAL A 158 2.90 -0.04 -18.18
C VAL A 158 3.62 -0.56 -16.92
N LEU A 159 4.52 0.23 -16.32
CA LEU A 159 5.20 -0.15 -15.07
C LEU A 159 4.20 -0.33 -13.92
N VAL A 160 3.23 0.57 -13.76
CA VAL A 160 2.15 0.44 -12.75
C VAL A 160 1.37 -0.86 -12.97
N TRP A 161 1.02 -1.17 -14.23
CA TRP A 161 0.29 -2.39 -14.56
C TRP A 161 1.12 -3.66 -14.25
N ILE A 162 2.41 -3.69 -14.62
CA ILE A 162 3.32 -4.81 -14.32
C ILE A 162 3.49 -4.98 -12.82
N THR A 163 3.65 -3.88 -12.08
CA THR A 163 3.77 -3.86 -10.61
C THR A 163 2.52 -4.48 -9.97
N GLY A 164 1.33 -4.10 -10.44
CA GLY A 164 0.07 -4.68 -10.01
C GLY A 164 -0.03 -6.18 -10.31
N LEU A 165 0.34 -6.59 -11.52
CA LEU A 165 0.35 -8.00 -11.94
C LEU A 165 1.31 -8.84 -11.07
N LEU A 166 2.53 -8.36 -10.81
CA LEU A 166 3.51 -9.05 -9.97
C LEU A 166 3.03 -9.16 -8.52
N ARG A 167 2.37 -8.13 -8.00
CA ARG A 167 1.75 -8.16 -6.66
C ARG A 167 0.69 -9.26 -6.57
N TRP A 168 -0.21 -9.35 -7.54
CA TRP A 168 -1.21 -10.41 -7.60
C TRP A 168 -0.58 -11.79 -7.78
N LEU A 169 0.41 -11.93 -8.64
CA LEU A 169 1.16 -13.18 -8.85
C LEU A 169 1.82 -13.64 -7.56
N PHE A 170 2.46 -12.73 -6.81
CA PHE A 170 3.04 -13.02 -5.49
C PHE A 170 1.98 -13.53 -4.51
N LEU A 171 0.87 -12.78 -4.33
CA LEU A 171 -0.18 -13.12 -3.36
C LEU A 171 -0.84 -14.47 -3.68
N LEU A 172 -1.20 -14.69 -4.94
CA LEU A 172 -1.86 -15.93 -5.35
C LEU A 172 -0.92 -17.13 -5.24
N SER A 173 0.33 -17.00 -5.73
CA SER A 173 1.31 -18.09 -5.67
C SER A 173 1.67 -18.44 -4.23
N LEU A 174 1.88 -17.44 -3.37
CA LEU A 174 2.13 -17.67 -1.96
C LEU A 174 0.94 -18.33 -1.27
N GLY A 175 -0.27 -17.79 -1.49
CA GLY A 175 -1.51 -18.32 -0.93
C GLY A 175 -1.73 -19.79 -1.32
N ILE A 176 -1.68 -20.12 -2.61
CA ILE A 176 -1.85 -21.50 -3.10
C ILE A 176 -0.74 -22.41 -2.57
N GLY A 177 0.51 -21.92 -2.55
CA GLY A 177 1.65 -22.69 -2.02
C GLY A 177 1.46 -23.05 -0.55
N LEU A 178 1.08 -22.08 0.30
CA LEU A 178 0.84 -22.31 1.72
C LEU A 178 -0.40 -23.18 1.98
N PHE A 179 -1.51 -22.93 1.28
CA PHE A 179 -2.72 -23.76 1.42
C PHE A 179 -2.47 -25.23 1.12
N ASN A 180 -1.69 -25.51 0.10
CA ASN A 180 -1.37 -26.89 -0.27
C ASN A 180 -0.42 -27.59 0.71
N LEU A 181 0.25 -26.85 1.60
CA LEU A 181 1.10 -27.41 2.67
C LEU A 181 0.33 -27.63 3.97
N LEU A 182 -0.87 -27.05 4.13
CA LEU A 182 -1.68 -27.27 5.33
C LEU A 182 -2.23 -28.69 5.32
N PRO A 183 -2.04 -29.47 6.40
CA PRO A 183 -2.68 -30.77 6.56
C PRO A 183 -4.17 -30.52 6.83
N LEU A 184 -4.98 -30.46 5.77
CA LEU A 184 -6.42 -30.43 5.91
C LEU A 184 -6.87 -31.81 6.36
N PRO A 185 -7.59 -31.93 7.51
CA PRO A 185 -8.18 -33.20 7.88
C PRO A 185 -9.26 -33.55 6.84
N ILE A 186 -9.03 -34.64 6.14
CA ILE A 186 -10.00 -35.28 5.22
C ILE A 186 -10.93 -36.13 6.07
#